data_fc18490503c0820c2e2f1b7b061f3e9e
#
_entry.id   fc18490503c0820c2e2f1b7b061f3e9e
#
_cell.length_a   1.000
_cell.length_b   1.000
_cell.length_c   1.000
_cell.angle_alpha   90.00
_cell.angle_beta   90.00
_cell.angle_gamma   90.00
#
_symmetry.space_group_name_H-M   'P 1'
#
loop_
_entity.id
_entity.type
_entity.pdbx_description
1 polymer ?
#
loop_
_entity_poly.entity_id
_entity_poly.type
_entity_poly.pdbx_seq_one_letter_code
_entity_poly.pdbx_strand_id
1 'polypeptide(L)'
;MKDKEFTQASSTKGSEELLLWKGFSVYLFDEDINRDYVGGFLDELTKSDAHTATHIFLDVIEKIREGKGLQAEMLKGKKPKIKKVEQGDKLYELREYSSKLRKHLRVYFSIDSNNKKVVFLNACFKSDDTRQDKDIKLAISRYKKYLHKQK
;
A
#
# COMPACT_ATOMS: atom_id res chain seq x y z
N MET A 1 10.47 24.54 -27.01
CA MET A 1 10.98 23.86 -26.29
C MET A 1 11.19 23.68 -26.03
N LYS A 2 11.01 23.81 -25.93
CA LYS A 2 11.47 23.28 -25.17
C LYS A 2 11.98 22.85 -24.93
N ASP A 3 11.77 23.17 -25.10
CA ASP A 3 12.51 22.50 -24.42
C ASP A 3 13.14 22.39 -24.12
N LYS A 4 13.10 22.47 -24.30
CA LYS A 4 13.77 22.01 -23.62
C LYS A 4 14.24 21.93 -23.04
N GLU A 5 14.26 22.17 -23.06
CA GLU A 5 14.76 21.80 -22.14
C GLU A 5 14.84 21.36 -21.86
N PHE A 6 14.57 21.33 -21.90
CA PHE A 6 14.94 20.52 -21.16
C PHE A 6 15.44 20.01 -21.11
N THR A 7 15.52 20.02 -21.55
CA THR A 7 15.98 19.31 -21.14
C THR A 7 16.59 19.16 -20.64
N GLN A 8 17.17 18.77 -20.34
CA GLN A 8 17.70 18.47 -19.48
C GLN A 8 17.50 18.40 -18.74
N ALA A 9 17.84 18.21 -18.48
CA ALA A 9 17.16 18.17 -17.19
C ALA A 9 15.85 17.44 -17.28
N SER A 10 15.61 16.91 -18.35
CA SER A 10 14.43 16.12 -18.63
C SER A 10 14.28 14.90 -17.71
N SER A 11 15.40 14.34 -17.24
CA SER A 11 15.35 13.16 -16.39
C SER A 11 14.60 13.41 -15.08
N THR A 12 14.69 14.61 -14.53
CA THR A 12 13.99 14.97 -13.31
C THR A 12 12.46 14.94 -13.52
N LYS A 13 12.02 15.43 -14.65
CA LYS A 13 10.60 15.39 -14.99
C LYS A 13 10.08 13.96 -15.11
N GLY A 14 10.87 13.09 -15.73
CA GLY A 14 10.50 11.70 -15.87
C GLY A 14 10.32 11.01 -14.53
N SER A 15 11.16 11.35 -13.55
CA SER A 15 11.06 10.77 -12.21
C SER A 15 9.75 11.15 -11.53
N GLU A 16 9.32 12.42 -11.69
CA GLU A 16 8.06 12.86 -11.10
C GLU A 16 6.87 12.14 -11.72
N GLU A 17 6.91 11.90 -13.02
CA GLU A 17 5.84 11.22 -13.72
C GLU A 17 5.68 9.77 -13.31
N LEU A 18 6.73 9.19 -12.72
CA LEU A 18 6.74 7.78 -12.31
C LEU A 18 6.32 7.57 -10.86
N LEU A 19 5.87 8.62 -10.17
CA LEU A 19 5.40 8.48 -8.79
C LEU A 19 3.96 7.98 -8.75
N LEU A 20 3.76 6.91 -7.97
CA LEU A 20 2.44 6.31 -7.78
C LEU A 20 1.64 7.12 -6.76
N TRP A 21 0.41 7.42 -7.10
CA TRP A 21 -0.57 8.01 -6.19
C TRP A 21 -0.11 9.31 -5.54
N LYS A 22 0.69 10.09 -6.26
CA LYS A 22 1.12 11.41 -5.79
C LYS A 22 -0.11 12.29 -5.58
N GLY A 23 -0.17 12.96 -4.44
CA GLY A 23 -1.29 13.85 -4.12
C GLY A 23 -2.51 13.13 -3.55
N PHE A 24 -2.47 11.79 -3.45
CA PHE A 24 -3.55 11.06 -2.82
C PHE A 24 -3.45 11.17 -1.31
N SER A 25 -4.58 11.02 -0.62
CA SER A 25 -4.60 10.93 0.83
C SER A 25 -4.70 9.45 1.26
N VAL A 26 -4.62 9.20 2.55
CA VAL A 26 -4.68 7.84 3.11
C VAL A 26 -5.96 7.67 3.91
N TYR A 27 -6.61 6.54 3.74
CA TYR A 27 -7.71 6.11 4.57
C TYR A 27 -7.34 4.76 5.20
N LEU A 28 -7.35 4.70 6.52
CA LEU A 28 -7.05 3.47 7.25
C LEU A 28 -8.38 2.85 7.67
N PHE A 29 -8.77 1.77 7.00
CA PHE A 29 -10.08 1.18 7.17
C PHE A 29 -10.26 0.54 8.55
N ASP A 30 -11.40 0.82 9.19
CA ASP A 30 -11.80 0.18 10.44
C ASP A 30 -13.29 -0.16 10.38
N GLU A 31 -13.77 -0.92 11.37
CA GLU A 31 -15.17 -1.27 11.49
C GLU A 31 -15.60 -1.07 12.95
N ASP A 32 -15.62 0.19 13.37
CA ASP A 32 -16.04 0.55 14.73
C ASP A 32 -15.18 -0.10 15.82
N ILE A 33 -13.88 -0.24 15.54
CA ILE A 33 -12.92 -0.74 16.51
C ILE A 33 -12.03 0.41 16.94
N ASN A 34 -11.31 0.23 18.06
CA ASN A 34 -10.45 1.27 18.62
C ASN A 34 -9.26 1.62 17.73
N ARG A 35 -8.92 0.72 16.82
CA ARG A 35 -7.78 0.90 15.94
C ARG A 35 -8.09 0.28 14.59
N ASP A 36 -7.68 0.96 13.51
CA ASP A 36 -7.80 0.40 12.17
C ASP A 36 -6.98 -0.90 12.06
N TYR A 37 -7.37 -1.75 11.10
CA TYR A 37 -6.77 -3.08 10.98
C TYR A 37 -5.29 -3.06 10.66
N VAL A 38 -4.86 -2.20 9.72
CA VAL A 38 -3.45 -2.11 9.35
C VAL A 38 -2.64 -1.51 10.50
N GLY A 39 -3.12 -0.41 11.09
CA GLY A 39 -2.44 0.20 12.23
C GLY A 39 -2.33 -0.75 13.41
N GLY A 40 -3.39 -1.51 13.69
CA GLY A 40 -3.35 -2.51 14.75
C GLY A 40 -2.31 -3.60 14.50
N PHE A 41 -2.24 -4.08 13.25
CA PHE A 41 -1.22 -5.06 12.88
C PHE A 41 0.20 -4.49 13.08
N LEU A 42 0.42 -3.25 12.64
CA LEU A 42 1.74 -2.62 12.77
C LEU A 42 2.11 -2.36 14.23
N ASP A 43 1.13 -2.02 15.07
CA ASP A 43 1.37 -1.84 16.50
C ASP A 43 1.86 -3.15 17.14
N GLU A 44 1.23 -4.28 16.78
CA GLU A 44 1.66 -5.59 17.28
C GLU A 44 3.02 -5.98 16.70
N LEU A 45 3.23 -5.72 15.41
CA LEU A 45 4.51 -6.01 14.77
C LEU A 45 5.65 -5.24 15.43
N THR A 46 5.39 -4.01 15.86
CA THR A 46 6.40 -3.17 16.52
C THR A 46 7.00 -3.87 17.73
N LYS A 47 6.22 -4.66 18.44
CA LYS A 47 6.68 -5.36 19.65
C LYS A 47 7.72 -6.44 19.33
N SER A 48 7.66 -7.02 18.15
CA SER A 48 8.56 -8.11 17.77
C SER A 48 9.56 -7.73 16.69
N ASP A 49 9.22 -6.76 15.82
CA ASP A 49 10.11 -6.28 14.75
C ASP A 49 9.79 -4.81 14.45
N ALA A 50 10.28 -3.93 15.32
CA ALA A 50 10.04 -2.50 15.19
C ALA A 50 10.59 -1.93 13.89
N HIS A 51 11.71 -2.46 13.40
CA HIS A 51 12.35 -1.97 12.17
C HIS A 51 11.42 -2.14 10.97
N THR A 52 10.87 -3.35 10.79
CA THR A 52 9.97 -3.61 9.67
C THR A 52 8.67 -2.81 9.80
N ALA A 53 8.10 -2.73 11.00
CA ALA A 53 6.89 -1.96 11.23
C ALA A 53 7.10 -0.47 10.91
N THR A 54 8.21 0.09 11.35
CA THR A 54 8.56 1.49 11.10
C THR A 54 8.76 1.74 9.60
N HIS A 55 9.42 0.81 8.92
CA HIS A 55 9.64 0.92 7.47
C HIS A 55 8.31 0.98 6.73
N ILE A 56 7.39 0.08 7.04
CA ILE A 56 6.07 0.07 6.37
C ILE A 56 5.34 1.37 6.64
N PHE A 57 5.34 1.82 7.88
CA PHE A 57 4.62 3.03 8.25
C PHE A 57 5.23 4.28 7.61
N LEU A 58 6.54 4.48 7.78
CA LEU A 58 7.18 5.72 7.33
C LEU A 58 7.43 5.75 5.83
N ASP A 59 7.88 4.63 5.24
CA ASP A 59 8.31 4.62 3.84
C ASP A 59 7.18 4.32 2.86
N VAL A 60 6.02 3.90 3.35
CA VAL A 60 4.88 3.63 2.49
C VAL A 60 3.69 4.51 2.90
N ILE A 61 3.13 4.27 4.08
CA ILE A 61 1.89 4.94 4.50
C ILE A 61 2.08 6.45 4.64
N GLU A 62 3.09 6.88 5.36
CA GLU A 62 3.33 8.30 5.59
C GLU A 62 3.76 9.04 4.32
N LYS A 63 4.51 8.37 3.43
CA LYS A 63 4.88 8.99 2.16
C LYS A 63 3.66 9.33 1.32
N ILE A 64 2.70 8.39 1.29
CA ILE A 64 1.45 8.66 0.58
C ILE A 64 0.67 9.77 1.30
N ARG A 65 0.59 9.69 2.63
CA ARG A 65 -0.14 10.68 3.42
C ARG A 65 0.39 12.09 3.22
N GLU A 66 1.71 12.22 3.06
CA GLU A 66 2.34 13.51 2.81
C GLU A 66 2.17 14.01 1.38
N GLY A 67 1.50 13.23 0.54
CA GLY A 67 1.28 13.59 -0.85
C GLY A 67 2.44 13.29 -1.77
N LYS A 68 3.49 12.66 -1.29
CA LYS A 68 4.70 12.38 -2.08
C LYS A 68 4.54 11.22 -3.04
N GLY A 69 3.69 10.25 -2.70
CA GLY A 69 3.52 9.06 -3.51
C GLY A 69 4.66 8.07 -3.35
N LEU A 70 4.63 7.01 -4.15
CA LEU A 70 5.63 5.94 -4.10
C LEU A 70 6.32 5.80 -5.44
N GLN A 71 7.54 5.27 -5.44
CA GLN A 71 8.30 5.05 -6.66
C GLN A 71 7.65 3.95 -7.51
N ALA A 72 7.52 4.20 -8.80
CA ALA A 72 6.89 3.24 -9.72
C ALA A 72 7.68 1.93 -9.81
N GLU A 73 8.98 1.96 -9.51
CA GLU A 73 9.80 0.76 -9.49
C GLU A 73 9.27 -0.30 -8.54
N MET A 74 8.48 0.09 -7.53
CA MET A 74 7.89 -0.87 -6.61
C MET A 74 6.95 -1.85 -7.29
N LEU A 75 6.42 -1.50 -8.47
CA LEU A 75 5.55 -2.38 -9.27
C LEU A 75 6.31 -3.26 -10.24
N LYS A 76 7.63 -3.06 -10.37
CA LYS A 76 8.43 -3.70 -11.41
C LYS A 76 9.28 -4.84 -10.88
N GLY A 77 9.77 -5.67 -11.82
CA GLY A 77 10.68 -6.76 -11.51
C GLY A 77 9.96 -8.08 -11.34
N LYS A 78 10.76 -9.14 -11.14
CA LYS A 78 10.23 -10.49 -10.96
C LYS A 78 9.53 -10.66 -9.61
N LYS A 79 10.03 -9.93 -8.59
CA LYS A 79 9.46 -9.98 -7.25
C LYS A 79 9.17 -8.54 -6.81
N PRO A 80 8.11 -7.93 -7.37
CA PRO A 80 7.82 -6.53 -7.06
C PRO A 80 7.40 -6.35 -5.61
N LYS A 81 7.74 -5.20 -5.05
CA LYS A 81 7.31 -4.84 -3.70
C LYS A 81 5.81 -4.67 -3.62
N ILE A 82 5.22 -4.11 -4.67
CA ILE A 82 3.77 -3.92 -4.76
C ILE A 82 3.27 -4.68 -5.97
N LYS A 83 2.29 -5.55 -5.77
CA LYS A 83 1.73 -6.35 -6.83
C LYS A 83 0.23 -6.14 -6.90
N LYS A 84 -0.28 -6.00 -8.13
CA LYS A 84 -1.72 -5.91 -8.32
C LYS A 84 -2.37 -7.27 -8.08
N VAL A 85 -3.48 -7.26 -7.34
CA VAL A 85 -4.25 -8.47 -7.04
C VAL A 85 -5.43 -8.50 -8.00
N GLU A 86 -5.42 -9.46 -8.92
CA GLU A 86 -6.39 -9.50 -10.02
C GLU A 86 -7.84 -9.71 -9.56
N GLN A 87 -8.04 -10.37 -8.42
CA GLN A 87 -9.38 -10.67 -7.93
C GLN A 87 -10.12 -9.44 -7.43
N GLY A 88 -9.42 -8.33 -7.15
CA GLY A 88 -10.03 -7.15 -6.54
C GLY A 88 -10.05 -5.94 -7.46
N ASP A 89 -10.89 -4.97 -7.11
CA ASP A 89 -10.99 -3.71 -7.83
C ASP A 89 -9.85 -2.78 -7.39
N LYS A 90 -8.89 -2.57 -8.29
CA LYS A 90 -7.70 -1.75 -8.01
C LYS A 90 -7.08 -2.12 -6.66
N LEU A 91 -7.04 -3.43 -6.41
CA LEU A 91 -6.48 -3.97 -5.17
C LEU A 91 -5.02 -4.32 -5.39
N TYR A 92 -4.20 -3.94 -4.41
CA TYR A 92 -2.77 -4.18 -4.43
C TYR A 92 -2.32 -4.83 -3.14
N GLU A 93 -1.22 -5.56 -3.21
CA GLU A 93 -0.56 -6.07 -2.01
C GLU A 93 0.85 -5.50 -1.93
N LEU A 94 1.18 -4.94 -0.76
CA LEU A 94 2.54 -4.58 -0.41
C LEU A 94 3.18 -5.83 0.18
N ARG A 95 4.32 -6.21 -0.35
CA ARG A 95 5.01 -7.46 0.02
C ARG A 95 6.29 -7.11 0.77
N GLU A 96 6.36 -7.53 2.02
CA GLU A 96 7.53 -7.30 2.86
C GLU A 96 7.99 -8.59 3.50
N TYR A 97 9.23 -8.61 3.94
CA TYR A 97 9.81 -9.75 4.61
C TYR A 97 10.47 -9.30 5.91
N SER A 98 10.10 -9.94 7.02
CA SER A 98 10.74 -9.70 8.30
C SER A 98 11.87 -10.72 8.48
N SER A 99 13.11 -10.27 8.35
CA SER A 99 14.25 -11.16 8.56
C SER A 99 14.34 -11.59 10.03
N LYS A 100 13.94 -10.72 10.94
CA LYS A 100 13.94 -11.03 12.36
C LYS A 100 12.98 -12.15 12.70
N LEU A 101 11.76 -12.11 12.15
CA LEU A 101 10.74 -13.12 12.40
C LEU A 101 10.78 -14.26 11.38
N ARG A 102 11.55 -14.10 10.30
CA ARG A 102 11.62 -15.06 9.19
C ARG A 102 10.24 -15.33 8.62
N LYS A 103 9.48 -14.27 8.42
CA LYS A 103 8.12 -14.35 7.87
C LYS A 103 7.90 -13.32 6.79
N HIS A 104 7.17 -13.71 5.76
CA HIS A 104 6.66 -12.78 4.76
C HIS A 104 5.38 -12.18 5.29
N LEU A 105 5.15 -10.91 4.96
CA LEU A 105 3.89 -10.26 5.31
C LEU A 105 3.34 -9.51 4.14
N ARG A 106 2.04 -9.26 4.20
CA ARG A 106 1.29 -8.59 3.14
C ARG A 106 0.43 -7.50 3.73
N VAL A 107 0.43 -6.34 3.08
CA VAL A 107 -0.49 -5.26 3.42
C VAL A 107 -1.36 -5.03 2.19
N TYR A 108 -2.67 -5.18 2.33
CA TYR A 108 -3.61 -5.03 1.22
C TYR A 108 -4.21 -3.64 1.23
N PHE A 109 -4.25 -3.01 0.06
CA PHE A 109 -4.83 -1.69 -0.09
C PHE A 109 -5.46 -1.55 -1.47
N SER A 110 -6.47 -0.70 -1.58
CA SER A 110 -7.12 -0.40 -2.85
C SER A 110 -7.03 1.09 -3.14
N ILE A 111 -7.17 1.43 -4.41
CA ILE A 111 -7.06 2.81 -4.88
C ILE A 111 -8.44 3.34 -5.22
N ASP A 112 -8.89 4.35 -4.49
CA ASP A 112 -10.13 5.06 -4.78
C ASP A 112 -9.77 6.30 -5.58
N SER A 113 -9.79 6.16 -6.90
CA SER A 113 -9.38 7.25 -7.79
C SER A 113 -10.35 8.43 -7.75
N ASN A 114 -11.63 8.17 -7.53
CA ASN A 114 -12.64 9.23 -7.49
C ASN A 114 -12.41 10.18 -6.32
N ASN A 115 -12.02 9.65 -5.17
CA ASN A 115 -11.78 10.45 -3.97
C ASN A 115 -10.29 10.69 -3.72
N LYS A 116 -9.43 10.19 -4.60
CA LYS A 116 -7.97 10.28 -4.49
C LYS A 116 -7.48 9.79 -3.13
N LYS A 117 -7.87 8.57 -2.80
CA LYS A 117 -7.48 7.94 -1.54
C LYS A 117 -6.85 6.58 -1.77
N VAL A 118 -5.80 6.30 -1.01
CA VAL A 118 -5.24 4.95 -0.89
C VAL A 118 -5.84 4.37 0.38
N VAL A 119 -6.63 3.31 0.21
CA VAL A 119 -7.41 2.72 1.29
C VAL A 119 -6.73 1.46 1.78
N PHE A 120 -6.13 1.53 2.97
CA PHE A 120 -5.45 0.38 3.58
C PHE A 120 -6.48 -0.47 4.31
N LEU A 121 -6.54 -1.76 3.96
CA LEU A 121 -7.65 -2.64 4.33
C LEU A 121 -7.29 -3.64 5.41
N ASN A 122 -6.23 -4.40 5.21
CA ASN A 122 -5.76 -5.37 6.20
C ASN A 122 -4.30 -5.71 5.96
N ALA A 123 -3.68 -6.26 7.00
CA ALA A 123 -2.30 -6.72 6.95
C ALA A 123 -2.22 -8.06 7.67
N CYS A 124 -1.33 -8.92 7.20
CA CYS A 124 -1.21 -10.26 7.76
C CYS A 124 0.14 -10.85 7.44
N PHE A 125 0.53 -11.88 8.19
CA PHE A 125 1.66 -12.70 7.80
C PHE A 125 1.19 -13.66 6.71
N LYS A 126 2.02 -13.85 5.69
CA LYS A 126 1.70 -14.79 4.62
C LYS A 126 1.81 -16.21 5.16
N SER A 127 0.81 -17.03 4.85
CA SER A 127 0.85 -18.45 5.18
C SER A 127 0.66 -19.27 3.90
N ASP A 128 -0.23 -20.25 3.88
CA ASP A 128 -0.47 -21.03 2.68
C ASP A 128 -1.42 -20.32 1.72
N ASP A 129 -1.58 -20.89 0.51
CA ASP A 129 -2.41 -20.29 -0.53
C ASP A 129 -3.87 -20.16 -0.11
N THR A 130 -4.39 -21.13 0.63
CA THR A 130 -5.79 -21.10 1.09
C THR A 130 -6.02 -19.91 2.01
N ARG A 131 -5.11 -19.68 2.93
CA ARG A 131 -5.21 -18.54 3.84
C ARG A 131 -5.07 -17.21 3.08
N GLN A 132 -4.18 -17.19 2.09
CA GLN A 132 -3.99 -15.99 1.28
C GLN A 132 -5.27 -15.63 0.52
N ASP A 133 -5.97 -16.63 0.00
CA ASP A 133 -7.27 -16.39 -0.67
C ASP A 133 -8.28 -15.77 0.28
N LYS A 134 -8.32 -16.23 1.53
CA LYS A 134 -9.22 -15.67 2.53
C LYS A 134 -8.86 -14.22 2.84
N ASP A 135 -7.57 -13.92 2.93
CA ASP A 135 -7.11 -12.56 3.21
C ASP A 135 -7.47 -11.61 2.06
N ILE A 136 -7.36 -12.08 0.82
CA ILE A 136 -7.74 -11.30 -0.36
C ILE A 136 -9.25 -11.05 -0.36
N LYS A 137 -10.05 -12.07 -0.09
CA LYS A 137 -11.51 -11.94 -0.03
C LYS A 137 -11.92 -10.96 1.06
N LEU A 138 -11.22 -11.00 2.19
CA LEU A 138 -11.47 -10.07 3.28
C LEU A 138 -11.19 -8.63 2.86
N ALA A 139 -10.06 -8.42 2.16
CA ALA A 139 -9.72 -7.09 1.65
C ALA A 139 -10.78 -6.59 0.68
N ILE A 140 -11.23 -7.44 -0.22
CA ILE A 140 -12.28 -7.09 -1.19
C ILE A 140 -13.57 -6.69 -0.47
N SER A 141 -13.97 -7.48 0.54
CA SER A 141 -15.16 -7.20 1.33
C SER A 141 -15.05 -5.86 2.04
N ARG A 142 -13.90 -5.58 2.64
CA ARG A 142 -13.68 -4.33 3.35
C ARG A 142 -13.72 -3.13 2.41
N TYR A 143 -13.14 -3.28 1.22
CA TYR A 143 -13.16 -2.19 0.25
C TYR A 143 -14.60 -1.88 -0.21
N LYS A 144 -15.41 -2.91 -0.41
CA LYS A 144 -16.83 -2.71 -0.73
C LYS A 144 -17.55 -1.94 0.37
N LYS A 145 -17.27 -2.26 1.63
CA LYS A 145 -17.85 -1.54 2.76
C LYS A 145 -17.41 -0.08 2.77
N TYR A 146 -16.12 0.15 2.49
CA TYR A 146 -15.60 1.50 2.37
C TYR A 146 -16.34 2.29 1.28
N LEU A 147 -16.47 1.70 0.10
CA LEU A 147 -17.13 2.36 -1.02
C LEU A 147 -18.59 2.67 -0.69
N HIS A 148 -19.25 1.78 0.01
CA HIS A 148 -20.65 1.98 0.40
C HIS A 148 -20.80 3.19 1.31
N LYS A 149 -19.86 3.39 2.23
CA LYS A 149 -19.87 4.55 3.14
C LYS A 149 -19.61 5.88 2.41
N GLN A 150 -18.98 5.84 1.24
CA GLN A 150 -18.66 7.06 0.49
C GLN A 150 -19.83 7.60 -0.32
N LYS A 151 -20.94 6.87 -0.38
CA LYS A 151 -22.12 7.32 -1.15
C LYS A 151 -23.02 8.28 -0.34
#